data_0bf737f9d2ef49bf2276bef16dd114bb
#
_entry.id   0bf737f9d2ef49bf2276bef16dd114bb
#
_cell.length_a   1.000
_cell.length_b   1.000
_cell.length_c   1.000
_cell.angle_alpha   90.00
_cell.angle_beta   90.00
_cell.angle_gamma   90.00
#
_symmetry.space_group_name_H-M   'P 1'
#
loop_
_entity.id
_entity.type
_entity.pdbx_description
1 polymer ?
#
loop_
_entity_poly.entity_id
_entity_poly.type
_entity_poly.pdbx_seq_one_letter_code
_entity_poly.pdbx_strand_id
1 'polypeptide(L)'
;MDSCFVVMAIGDQNFGDIRISAAELRKKYDDLIKEAILKARPKITVTRADDIAISGTITTDIINRIMHATYMVVDVTYPNPNVFYEMGLRHACKPGTVIIKEKNYPKVPFDISHLRYIEYENTSSGLKELSDNLAKYFQVFDQNPMQPDNHLLEIASLTKYKFLDYSEEQIEPETKAVMSIMQSPEIMNIFMRQQAGEDISQNEILVALMQ
;
A
#
# COMPACT_ATOMS: atom_id res chain seq x y z
N MET A 1 15.84 7.10 -0.81
CA MET A 1 14.95 8.29 -0.64
C MET A 1 13.71 7.79 0.05
N ASP A 2 13.25 8.44 1.14
CA ASP A 2 12.08 7.95 1.87
C ASP A 2 10.82 8.02 1.04
N SER A 3 9.97 7.04 1.19
CA SER A 3 8.68 6.96 0.50
C SER A 3 7.53 6.72 1.49
N CYS A 4 6.39 7.31 1.20
CA CYS A 4 5.16 7.12 1.95
C CYS A 4 4.06 6.66 0.98
N PHE A 5 3.52 5.50 1.23
CA PHE A 5 2.38 4.99 0.49
C PHE A 5 1.10 5.29 1.28
N VAL A 6 0.13 5.94 0.64
CA VAL A 6 -1.15 6.28 1.26
C VAL A 6 -2.21 5.29 0.81
N VAL A 7 -2.80 4.62 1.77
CA VAL A 7 -3.91 3.68 1.60
C VAL A 7 -5.18 4.32 2.14
N MET A 8 -6.18 4.47 1.29
CA MET A 8 -7.49 5.01 1.62
C MET A 8 -8.54 4.52 0.62
N ALA A 9 -9.80 4.69 0.93
CA ALA A 9 -10.87 4.37 0.00
C ALA A 9 -10.71 5.12 -1.33
N ILE A 10 -10.87 4.40 -2.44
CA ILE A 10 -10.80 4.91 -3.82
C ILE A 10 -12.13 4.58 -4.51
N GLY A 11 -12.57 5.46 -5.41
CA GLY A 11 -13.88 5.36 -6.04
C GLY A 11 -15.01 5.85 -5.15
N ASP A 12 -16.24 5.84 -5.66
CA ASP A 12 -17.43 6.24 -4.92
C ASP A 12 -17.69 5.29 -3.75
N GLN A 13 -17.96 5.83 -2.57
CA GLN A 13 -18.24 5.04 -1.38
C GLN A 13 -19.66 5.29 -0.88
N ASN A 14 -20.34 4.22 -0.46
CA ASN A 14 -21.68 4.25 0.10
C ASN A 14 -21.71 3.41 1.38
N PHE A 15 -21.87 4.03 2.54
CA PHE A 15 -21.94 3.35 3.84
C PHE A 15 -23.18 3.83 4.61
N GLY A 16 -24.28 3.15 4.46
CA GLY A 16 -25.56 3.58 5.02
C GLY A 16 -25.99 4.93 4.43
N ASP A 17 -26.12 5.95 5.27
CA ASP A 17 -26.47 7.31 4.84
C ASP A 17 -25.29 8.14 4.36
N ILE A 18 -24.06 7.62 4.52
CA ILE A 18 -22.84 8.31 4.12
C ILE A 18 -22.55 8.01 2.65
N ARG A 19 -22.53 9.03 1.83
CA ARG A 19 -22.10 8.94 0.43
C ARG A 19 -20.96 9.92 0.21
N ILE A 20 -19.90 9.47 -0.41
CA ILE A 20 -18.77 10.30 -0.82
C ILE A 20 -18.29 9.88 -2.21
N SER A 21 -18.09 10.85 -3.07
CA SER A 21 -17.62 10.60 -4.43
C SER A 21 -16.12 10.38 -4.49
N ALA A 22 -15.68 9.72 -5.57
CA ALA A 22 -14.27 9.57 -5.91
C ALA A 22 -13.54 10.92 -5.96
N ALA A 23 -14.19 11.96 -6.49
CA ALA A 23 -13.62 13.30 -6.59
C ALA A 23 -13.38 13.95 -5.22
N GLU A 24 -14.33 13.79 -4.29
CA GLU A 24 -14.17 14.30 -2.91
C GLU A 24 -13.06 13.55 -2.16
N LEU A 25 -12.95 12.24 -2.33
CA LEU A 25 -11.85 11.45 -1.78
C LEU A 25 -10.50 11.87 -2.37
N ARG A 26 -10.44 12.12 -3.67
CA ARG A 26 -9.22 12.62 -4.33
C ARG A 26 -8.84 13.99 -3.79
N LYS A 27 -9.79 14.90 -3.68
CA LYS A 27 -9.57 16.24 -3.11
C LYS A 27 -9.07 16.16 -1.67
N LYS A 28 -9.67 15.31 -0.83
CA LYS A 28 -9.21 15.08 0.56
C LYS A 28 -7.77 14.58 0.60
N TYR A 29 -7.41 13.65 -0.28
CA TYR A 29 -6.04 13.18 -0.39
C TYR A 29 -5.08 14.31 -0.76
N ASP A 30 -5.36 15.03 -1.86
CA ASP A 30 -4.45 16.04 -2.39
C ASP A 30 -4.31 17.24 -1.44
N ASP A 31 -5.44 17.79 -0.93
CA ASP A 31 -5.45 19.05 -0.18
C ASP A 31 -5.14 18.88 1.32
N LEU A 32 -5.32 17.69 1.88
CA LEU A 32 -5.16 17.47 3.32
C LEU A 32 -4.10 16.40 3.63
N ILE A 33 -4.32 15.15 3.25
CA ILE A 33 -3.49 14.02 3.71
C ILE A 33 -2.07 14.13 3.13
N LYS A 34 -1.96 14.29 1.82
CA LYS A 34 -0.68 14.44 1.13
C LYS A 34 0.08 15.69 1.59
N GLU A 35 -0.63 16.82 1.72
CA GLU A 35 -0.07 18.07 2.23
C GLU A 35 0.44 17.93 3.67
N ALA A 36 -0.32 17.24 4.54
CA ALA A 36 0.11 17.00 5.93
C ALA A 36 1.40 16.15 5.98
N ILE A 37 1.49 15.12 5.13
CA ILE A 37 2.69 14.27 5.04
C ILE A 37 3.89 15.09 4.54
N LEU A 38 3.71 15.89 3.48
CA LEU A 38 4.77 16.73 2.91
C LEU A 38 5.22 17.82 3.88
N LYS A 39 4.31 18.38 4.69
CA LYS A 39 4.68 19.32 5.76
C LYS A 39 5.44 18.62 6.90
N ALA A 40 5.04 17.41 7.27
CA ALA A 40 5.74 16.60 8.28
C ALA A 40 7.14 16.18 7.82
N ARG A 41 7.32 15.91 6.51
CA ARG A 41 8.60 15.49 5.91
C ARG A 41 8.72 15.98 4.46
N PRO A 42 9.30 17.18 4.22
CA PRO A 42 9.28 17.85 2.89
C PRO A 42 9.98 17.09 1.74
N LYS A 43 10.90 16.16 2.05
CA LYS A 43 11.66 15.41 1.02
C LYS A 43 11.13 14.01 0.75
N ILE A 44 9.99 13.65 1.34
CA ILE A 44 9.41 12.32 1.14
C ILE A 44 8.64 12.23 -0.18
N THR A 45 8.75 11.09 -0.86
CA THR A 45 7.89 10.80 -2.02
C THR A 45 6.57 10.24 -1.53
N VAL A 46 5.45 10.90 -1.82
CA VAL A 46 4.11 10.46 -1.42
C VAL A 46 3.36 9.96 -2.64
N THR A 47 2.83 8.74 -2.53
CA THR A 47 2.02 8.12 -3.60
C THR A 47 0.78 7.45 -3.03
N ARG A 48 -0.29 7.37 -3.82
CA ARG A 48 -1.52 6.62 -3.57
C ARG A 48 -1.72 5.61 -4.70
N ALA A 49 -2.52 4.56 -4.50
CA ALA A 49 -2.67 3.47 -5.47
C ALA A 49 -3.14 3.93 -6.86
N ASP A 50 -3.99 4.95 -6.95
CA ASP A 50 -4.48 5.51 -8.22
C ASP A 50 -3.57 6.59 -8.84
N ASP A 51 -2.46 6.95 -8.21
CA ASP A 51 -1.42 7.78 -8.83
C ASP A 51 -0.57 6.99 -9.85
N ILE A 52 -0.78 5.67 -9.91
CA ILE A 52 0.05 4.75 -10.68
C ILE A 52 -0.65 4.47 -12.01
N ALA A 53 -0.17 5.11 -13.06
CA ALA A 53 -0.64 4.92 -14.44
C ALA A 53 0.35 4.07 -15.25
N ILE A 54 0.72 2.88 -14.75
CA ILE A 54 1.64 1.97 -15.46
C ILE A 54 0.85 0.77 -15.98
N SER A 55 1.11 0.37 -17.23
CA SER A 55 0.59 -0.89 -17.77
C SER A 55 1.23 -2.06 -17.05
N GLY A 56 0.41 -2.93 -16.48
CA GLY A 56 0.82 -4.10 -15.69
C GLY A 56 -0.27 -4.53 -14.73
N THR A 57 0.01 -5.52 -13.93
CA THR A 57 -0.95 -5.96 -12.91
C THR A 57 -0.92 -4.96 -11.75
N ILE A 58 -1.89 -4.04 -11.72
CA ILE A 58 -2.06 -3.00 -10.68
C ILE A 58 -1.84 -3.58 -9.27
N THR A 59 -2.30 -4.79 -9.03
CA THR A 59 -2.18 -5.48 -7.74
C THR A 59 -0.73 -5.72 -7.32
N THR A 60 0.15 -6.14 -8.23
CA THR A 60 1.57 -6.42 -7.90
C THR A 60 2.31 -5.14 -7.50
N ASP A 61 2.09 -4.04 -8.21
CA ASP A 61 2.73 -2.78 -7.88
C ASP A 61 2.23 -2.21 -6.54
N ILE A 62 0.94 -2.34 -6.24
CA ILE A 62 0.38 -1.98 -4.94
C ILE A 62 1.02 -2.81 -3.82
N ILE A 63 1.12 -4.13 -3.98
CA ILE A 63 1.73 -5.02 -2.99
C ILE A 63 3.20 -4.64 -2.76
N ASN A 64 3.98 -4.42 -3.82
CA ASN A 64 5.37 -3.99 -3.71
C ASN A 64 5.50 -2.68 -2.92
N ARG A 65 4.64 -1.70 -3.17
CA ARG A 65 4.65 -0.43 -2.41
C ARG A 65 4.27 -0.62 -0.96
N ILE A 66 3.29 -1.47 -0.66
CA ILE A 66 2.90 -1.83 0.71
C ILE A 66 4.10 -2.43 1.45
N MET A 67 4.82 -3.35 0.83
CA MET A 67 5.95 -4.06 1.44
C MET A 67 7.19 -3.16 1.61
N HIS A 68 7.47 -2.31 0.63
CA HIS A 68 8.77 -1.62 0.55
C HIS A 68 8.74 -0.13 0.92
N ALA A 69 7.58 0.54 0.91
CA ALA A 69 7.50 1.95 1.33
C ALA A 69 8.10 2.13 2.74
N THR A 70 8.84 3.22 2.95
CA THR A 70 9.42 3.56 4.25
C THR A 70 8.31 3.70 5.28
N TYR A 71 7.27 4.43 4.94
CA TYR A 71 6.06 4.61 5.77
C TYR A 71 4.82 4.27 4.97
N MET A 72 3.77 3.90 5.69
CA MET A 72 2.44 3.75 5.15
C MET A 72 1.45 4.54 6.01
N VAL A 73 0.67 5.42 5.39
CA VAL A 73 -0.43 6.13 6.05
C VAL A 73 -1.74 5.52 5.59
N VAL A 74 -2.53 5.01 6.54
CA VAL A 74 -3.80 4.32 6.27
C VAL A 74 -4.96 5.15 6.80
N ASP A 75 -5.80 5.67 5.91
CA ASP A 75 -7.04 6.35 6.29
C ASP A 75 -8.19 5.34 6.39
N VAL A 76 -8.59 5.05 7.63
CA VAL A 76 -9.69 4.13 7.95
C VAL A 76 -11.03 4.85 8.18
N THR A 77 -11.16 6.08 7.73
CA THR A 77 -12.39 6.88 7.86
C THR A 77 -13.59 6.16 7.28
N TYR A 78 -13.42 5.55 6.12
CA TYR A 78 -14.46 4.77 5.44
C TYR A 78 -14.13 3.28 5.52
N PRO A 79 -15.07 2.42 5.96
CA PRO A 79 -14.84 0.99 6.16
C PRO A 79 -14.77 0.23 4.83
N ASN A 80 -13.73 0.47 4.06
CA ASN A 80 -13.47 -0.17 2.77
C ASN A 80 -12.66 -1.46 2.95
N PRO A 81 -13.12 -2.63 2.46
CA PRO A 81 -12.44 -3.91 2.66
C PRO A 81 -11.03 -3.94 2.06
N ASN A 82 -10.77 -3.25 0.94
CA ASN A 82 -9.44 -3.20 0.33
C ASN A 82 -8.44 -2.47 1.24
N VAL A 83 -8.86 -1.38 1.89
CA VAL A 83 -8.02 -0.64 2.85
C VAL A 83 -7.59 -1.55 4.00
N PHE A 84 -8.50 -2.36 4.54
CA PHE A 84 -8.17 -3.29 5.62
C PHE A 84 -7.28 -4.46 5.16
N TYR A 85 -7.48 -4.96 3.94
CA TYR A 85 -6.63 -5.97 3.34
C TYR A 85 -5.19 -5.46 3.16
N GLU A 86 -5.03 -4.27 2.58
CA GLU A 86 -3.74 -3.62 2.35
C GLU A 86 -3.02 -3.30 3.66
N MET A 87 -3.76 -2.81 4.67
CA MET A 87 -3.24 -2.59 6.01
C MET A 87 -2.78 -3.92 6.66
N GLY A 88 -3.55 -4.99 6.53
CA GLY A 88 -3.19 -6.31 7.05
C GLY A 88 -1.92 -6.86 6.40
N LEU A 89 -1.75 -6.69 5.09
CA LEU A 89 -0.50 -7.04 4.39
C LEU A 89 0.69 -6.25 4.95
N ARG A 90 0.53 -4.94 5.13
CA ARG A 90 1.61 -4.12 5.70
C ARG A 90 1.97 -4.55 7.11
N HIS A 91 0.98 -4.80 7.96
CA HIS A 91 1.20 -5.29 9.32
C HIS A 91 1.96 -6.61 9.38
N ALA A 92 1.83 -7.45 8.36
CA ALA A 92 2.59 -8.71 8.25
C ALA A 92 4.03 -8.51 7.78
N CYS A 93 4.31 -7.45 7.03
CA CYS A 93 5.60 -7.32 6.33
C CYS A 93 6.59 -6.41 7.06
N LYS A 94 6.12 -5.25 7.56
CA LYS A 94 7.04 -4.19 7.96
C LYS A 94 6.40 -3.18 8.90
N PRO A 95 7.11 -2.68 9.92
CA PRO A 95 6.66 -1.54 10.72
C PRO A 95 6.66 -0.24 9.91
N GLY A 96 6.21 0.85 10.52
CA GLY A 96 6.12 2.17 9.89
C GLY A 96 4.72 2.47 9.34
N THR A 97 3.69 1.95 10.00
CA THR A 97 2.27 2.20 9.67
C THR A 97 1.67 3.26 10.59
N VAL A 98 1.13 4.32 10.02
CA VAL A 98 0.34 5.33 10.75
C VAL A 98 -1.11 5.23 10.31
N ILE A 99 -1.98 4.89 11.25
CA ILE A 99 -3.42 4.85 11.00
C ILE A 99 -4.00 6.24 11.30
N ILE A 100 -4.80 6.76 10.38
CA ILE A 100 -5.50 8.03 10.54
C ILE A 100 -7.01 7.84 10.35
N LYS A 101 -7.81 8.68 10.98
CA LYS A 101 -9.28 8.64 10.89
C LYS A 101 -9.85 10.04 11.04
N GLU A 102 -10.79 10.42 10.20
CA GLU A 102 -11.50 11.67 10.35
C GLU A 102 -12.47 11.60 11.54
N LYS A 103 -12.50 12.64 12.36
CA LYS A 103 -13.45 12.80 13.47
C LYS A 103 -14.89 12.76 12.97
N ASN A 104 -15.82 12.35 13.83
CA ASN A 104 -17.25 12.29 13.54
C ASN A 104 -17.70 11.24 12.51
N TYR A 105 -16.82 10.37 12.05
CA TYR A 105 -17.16 9.21 11.22
C TYR A 105 -17.34 7.93 12.07
N PRO A 106 -17.93 6.87 11.52
CA PRO A 106 -18.18 5.62 12.23
C PRO A 106 -16.97 5.09 12.98
N LYS A 107 -17.21 4.33 14.04
CA LYS A 107 -16.12 3.67 14.78
C LYS A 107 -15.36 2.72 13.86
N VAL A 108 -14.06 2.61 14.09
CA VAL A 108 -13.23 1.60 13.44
C VAL A 108 -13.69 0.19 13.82
N PRO A 109 -13.50 -0.82 12.95
CA PRO A 109 -13.78 -2.21 13.28
C PRO A 109 -13.09 -2.67 14.56
N PHE A 110 -13.70 -3.65 15.25
CA PHE A 110 -13.21 -4.16 16.52
C PHE A 110 -11.73 -4.60 16.45
N ASP A 111 -11.35 -5.30 15.38
CA ASP A 111 -10.01 -5.87 15.23
C ASP A 111 -8.87 -4.84 15.15
N ILE A 112 -9.20 -3.58 14.86
CA ILE A 112 -8.22 -2.47 14.82
C ILE A 112 -8.50 -1.39 15.87
N SER A 113 -9.57 -1.52 16.64
CA SER A 113 -10.01 -0.50 17.61
C SER A 113 -9.03 -0.29 18.77
N HIS A 114 -8.14 -1.25 19.01
CA HIS A 114 -7.11 -1.22 20.04
C HIS A 114 -5.77 -0.64 19.51
N LEU A 115 -5.63 -0.45 18.19
CA LEU A 115 -4.46 0.20 17.61
C LEU A 115 -4.55 1.70 17.82
N ARG A 116 -3.39 2.33 18.00
CA ARG A 116 -3.33 3.79 18.09
C ARG A 116 -3.53 4.39 16.70
N TYR A 117 -4.44 5.35 16.59
CA TYR A 117 -4.65 6.12 15.38
C TYR A 117 -4.73 7.62 15.69
N ILE A 118 -4.43 8.43 14.68
CA ILE A 118 -4.54 9.88 14.75
C ILE A 118 -5.94 10.26 14.26
N GLU A 119 -6.75 10.89 15.10
CA GLU A 119 -7.98 11.52 14.64
C GLU A 119 -7.67 12.90 14.05
N TYR A 120 -8.22 13.19 12.88
CA TYR A 120 -8.04 14.48 12.21
C TYR A 120 -9.37 15.13 11.83
N GLU A 121 -9.34 16.43 11.58
CA GLU A 121 -10.46 17.20 11.02
C GLU A 121 -10.09 17.73 9.64
N ASN A 122 -11.04 17.74 8.71
CA ASN A 122 -10.84 18.28 7.37
C ASN A 122 -10.96 19.82 7.39
N THR A 123 -10.02 20.47 8.08
CA THR A 123 -9.92 21.91 8.24
C THR A 123 -8.47 22.36 8.14
N SER A 124 -8.21 23.65 7.97
CA SER A 124 -6.84 24.19 7.95
C SER A 124 -6.10 23.97 9.26
N SER A 125 -6.78 24.04 10.41
CA SER A 125 -6.21 23.70 11.72
C SER A 125 -5.96 22.21 11.85
N GLY A 126 -6.87 21.38 11.37
CA GLY A 126 -6.73 19.91 11.35
C GLY A 126 -5.58 19.45 10.47
N LEU A 127 -5.30 20.10 9.35
CA LEU A 127 -4.12 19.83 8.52
C LEU A 127 -2.83 20.05 9.32
N LYS A 128 -2.73 21.16 10.06
CA LYS A 128 -1.56 21.45 10.88
C LYS A 128 -1.38 20.41 11.99
N GLU A 129 -2.46 20.10 12.71
CA GLU A 129 -2.43 19.10 13.79
C GLU A 129 -2.05 17.70 13.27
N LEU A 130 -2.61 17.29 12.13
CA LEU A 130 -2.25 16.03 11.47
C LEU A 130 -0.77 16.01 11.08
N SER A 131 -0.25 17.09 10.48
CA SER A 131 1.16 17.21 10.12
C SER A 131 2.08 17.09 11.32
N ASP A 132 1.77 17.81 12.41
CA ASP A 132 2.57 17.79 13.64
C ASP A 132 2.59 16.38 14.27
N ASN A 133 1.47 15.68 14.24
CA ASN A 133 1.37 14.30 14.73
C ASN A 133 2.12 13.32 13.82
N LEU A 134 1.97 13.41 12.50
CA LEU A 134 2.72 12.58 11.55
C LEU A 134 4.22 12.76 11.72
N ALA A 135 4.70 14.00 11.93
CA ALA A 135 6.12 14.27 12.16
C ALA A 135 6.65 13.51 13.38
N LYS A 136 5.88 13.47 14.49
CA LYS A 136 6.24 12.71 15.69
C LYS A 136 6.30 11.21 15.43
N TYR A 137 5.31 10.65 14.71
CA TYR A 137 5.31 9.22 14.36
C TYR A 137 6.51 8.87 13.48
N PHE A 138 6.79 9.65 12.43
CA PHE A 138 7.95 9.43 11.57
C PHE A 138 9.26 9.49 12.36
N GLN A 139 9.40 10.44 13.28
CA GLN A 139 10.57 10.54 14.15
C GLN A 139 10.74 9.28 15.03
N VAL A 140 9.66 8.75 15.60
CA VAL A 140 9.71 7.53 16.42
C VAL A 140 10.13 6.34 15.58
N PHE A 141 9.61 6.18 14.36
CA PHE A 141 10.02 5.12 13.45
C PHE A 141 11.47 5.24 13.00
N ASP A 142 11.98 6.45 12.75
CA ASP A 142 13.38 6.68 12.41
C ASP A 142 14.32 6.26 13.55
N GLN A 143 13.93 6.56 14.78
CA GLN A 143 14.70 6.21 15.96
C GLN A 143 14.65 4.72 16.28
N ASN A 144 13.55 4.05 15.92
CA ASN A 144 13.28 2.65 16.24
C ASN A 144 12.70 1.88 15.03
N PRO A 145 13.46 1.72 13.94
CA PRO A 145 12.93 1.21 12.67
C PRO A 145 12.45 -0.25 12.71
N MET A 146 12.88 -1.01 13.71
CA MET A 146 12.50 -2.41 13.89
C MET A 146 11.48 -2.60 15.03
N GLN A 147 11.02 -1.54 15.66
CA GLN A 147 10.04 -1.64 16.74
C GLN A 147 8.68 -2.05 16.16
N PRO A 148 8.06 -3.13 16.64
CA PRO A 148 6.72 -3.50 16.25
C PRO A 148 5.70 -2.38 16.52
N ASP A 149 4.84 -2.11 15.55
CA ASP A 149 3.76 -1.12 15.63
C ASP A 149 2.36 -1.75 15.61
N ASN A 150 2.32 -3.08 15.60
CA ASN A 150 1.09 -3.87 15.60
C ASN A 150 1.32 -5.24 16.23
N HIS A 151 0.23 -5.92 16.62
CA HIS A 151 0.29 -7.21 17.32
C HIS A 151 0.93 -8.33 16.53
N LEU A 152 0.79 -8.35 15.20
CA LEU A 152 1.38 -9.42 14.39
C LEU A 152 2.90 -9.34 14.43
N LEU A 153 3.47 -8.15 14.31
CA LEU A 153 4.91 -7.94 14.44
C LEU A 153 5.41 -8.14 15.88
N GLU A 154 4.60 -7.82 16.90
CA GLU A 154 4.92 -8.13 18.29
C GLU A 154 5.06 -9.65 18.49
N ILE A 155 4.08 -10.44 18.02
CA ILE A 155 4.10 -11.90 18.08
C ILE A 155 5.27 -12.47 17.25
N ALA A 156 5.48 -11.94 16.05
CA ALA A 156 6.59 -12.35 15.19
C ALA A 156 7.95 -12.12 15.87
N SER A 157 8.11 -10.98 16.55
CA SER A 157 9.31 -10.67 17.32
C SER A 157 9.52 -11.67 18.48
N LEU A 158 8.47 -11.99 19.23
CA LEU A 158 8.54 -12.94 20.34
C LEU A 158 8.86 -14.37 19.88
N THR A 159 8.31 -14.79 18.74
CA THR A 159 8.52 -16.13 18.16
C THR A 159 9.77 -16.21 17.28
N LYS A 160 10.46 -15.09 17.06
CA LYS A 160 11.57 -14.95 16.10
C LYS A 160 11.18 -15.31 14.67
N TYR A 161 9.88 -15.20 14.35
CA TYR A 161 9.40 -15.43 13.00
C TYR A 161 9.80 -14.25 12.10
N LYS A 162 10.30 -14.59 10.91
CA LYS A 162 10.65 -13.60 9.88
C LYS A 162 9.72 -13.77 8.70
N PHE A 163 9.06 -12.69 8.29
CA PHE A 163 8.31 -12.66 7.04
C PHE A 163 9.28 -12.65 5.85
N LEU A 164 8.84 -13.23 4.75
CA LEU A 164 9.60 -13.20 3.51
C LEU A 164 9.74 -11.74 3.03
N ASP A 165 10.96 -11.35 2.76
CA ASP A 165 11.27 -10.07 2.13
C ASP A 165 11.49 -10.30 0.64
N TYR A 166 10.59 -9.81 -0.18
CA TYR A 166 10.65 -9.91 -1.65
C TYR A 166 11.29 -8.66 -2.27
N SER A 167 12.25 -8.04 -1.61
CA SER A 167 12.99 -6.93 -2.22
C SER A 167 13.65 -7.38 -3.51
N GLU A 168 13.68 -6.51 -4.51
CA GLU A 168 14.29 -6.82 -5.82
C GLU A 168 15.76 -7.25 -5.70
N GLU A 169 16.46 -6.77 -4.67
CA GLU A 169 17.87 -7.11 -4.41
C GLU A 169 18.06 -8.55 -3.94
N GLN A 170 17.01 -9.19 -3.39
CA GLN A 170 17.07 -10.57 -2.88
C GLN A 170 16.53 -11.61 -3.85
N ILE A 171 15.95 -11.20 -4.97
CA ILE A 171 15.46 -12.13 -5.99
C ILE A 171 16.66 -12.60 -6.82
N GLU A 172 16.95 -13.90 -6.74
CA GLU A 172 17.98 -14.53 -7.59
C GLU A 172 17.76 -14.19 -9.06
N PRO A 173 18.84 -13.96 -9.85
CA PRO A 173 18.72 -13.58 -11.26
C PRO A 173 17.86 -14.53 -12.10
N GLU A 174 17.89 -15.82 -11.78
CA GLU A 174 17.08 -16.86 -12.43
C GLU A 174 15.59 -16.67 -12.13
N THR A 175 15.25 -16.34 -10.88
CA THR A 175 13.86 -16.06 -10.47
C THR A 175 13.35 -14.77 -11.11
N LYS A 176 14.21 -13.74 -11.23
CA LYS A 176 13.86 -12.50 -11.97
C LYS A 176 13.56 -12.81 -13.44
N ALA A 177 14.37 -13.63 -14.07
CA ALA A 177 14.17 -14.03 -15.46
C ALA A 177 12.84 -14.79 -15.63
N VAL A 178 12.54 -15.74 -14.74
CA VAL A 178 11.26 -16.47 -14.75
C VAL A 178 10.08 -15.53 -14.54
N MET A 179 10.15 -14.60 -13.59
CA MET A 179 9.11 -13.60 -13.36
C MET A 179 8.90 -12.68 -14.57
N SER A 180 9.99 -12.22 -15.21
CA SER A 180 9.91 -11.41 -16.44
C SER A 180 9.26 -12.18 -17.59
N ILE A 181 9.60 -13.45 -17.75
CA ILE A 181 8.98 -14.35 -18.75
C ILE A 181 7.48 -14.51 -18.46
N MET A 182 7.08 -14.75 -17.23
CA MET A 182 5.67 -14.89 -16.84
C MET A 182 4.86 -13.59 -16.97
N GLN A 183 5.52 -12.45 -17.00
CA GLN A 183 4.88 -11.13 -17.17
C GLN A 183 4.82 -10.69 -18.64
N SER A 184 5.47 -11.42 -19.56
CA SER A 184 5.41 -11.12 -20.99
C SER A 184 4.00 -11.41 -21.54
N PRO A 185 3.35 -10.41 -22.17
CA PRO A 185 2.04 -10.61 -22.80
C PRO A 185 2.08 -11.67 -23.91
N GLU A 186 3.20 -11.79 -24.60
CA GLU A 186 3.43 -12.75 -25.68
C GLU A 186 3.44 -14.17 -25.14
N ILE A 187 4.15 -14.40 -24.03
CA ILE A 187 4.21 -15.72 -23.38
C ILE A 187 2.87 -16.08 -22.74
N MET A 188 2.20 -15.11 -22.14
CA MET A 188 0.87 -15.34 -21.57
C MET A 188 -0.15 -15.71 -22.67
N ASN A 189 -0.07 -15.07 -23.83
CA ASN A 189 -0.90 -15.40 -24.99
C ASN A 189 -0.64 -16.84 -25.49
N ILE A 190 0.62 -17.24 -25.61
CA ILE A 190 1.02 -18.60 -25.96
C ILE A 190 0.46 -19.61 -24.95
N PHE A 191 0.57 -19.32 -23.67
CA PHE A 191 0.05 -20.19 -22.62
C PHE A 191 -1.48 -20.34 -22.68
N MET A 192 -2.21 -19.25 -22.94
CA MET A 192 -3.67 -19.29 -23.10
C MET A 192 -4.10 -20.07 -24.36
N ARG A 193 -3.39 -19.90 -25.48
CA ARG A 193 -3.64 -20.65 -26.72
C ARG A 193 -3.37 -22.15 -26.53
N GLN A 194 -2.31 -22.51 -25.82
CA GLN A 194 -2.02 -23.91 -25.50
C GLN A 194 -3.09 -24.53 -24.60
N GLN A 195 -3.62 -23.79 -23.61
CA GLN A 195 -4.76 -24.25 -22.82
C GLN A 195 -6.07 -24.37 -23.63
N ALA A 196 -6.20 -23.57 -24.68
CA ALA A 196 -7.33 -23.67 -25.61
C ALA A 196 -7.22 -24.86 -26.59
N GLY A 197 -6.11 -25.63 -26.50
CA GLY A 197 -5.89 -26.82 -27.33
C GLY A 197 -5.23 -26.55 -28.68
N GLU A 198 -4.63 -25.36 -28.85
CA GLU A 198 -3.84 -25.05 -30.04
C GLU A 198 -2.45 -25.71 -29.95
N ASP A 199 -1.97 -26.23 -31.08
CA ASP A 199 -0.64 -26.84 -31.18
C ASP A 199 0.39 -25.69 -31.43
N ILE A 200 1.20 -25.38 -30.41
CA ILE A 200 2.15 -24.28 -30.44
C ILE A 200 3.53 -24.80 -30.84
N SER A 201 4.10 -24.25 -31.89
CA SER A 201 5.43 -24.66 -32.35
C SER A 201 6.55 -24.17 -31.42
N GLN A 202 7.65 -24.96 -31.34
CA GLN A 202 8.84 -24.56 -30.57
C GLN A 202 9.43 -23.21 -31.04
N ASN A 203 9.28 -22.89 -32.32
CA ASN A 203 9.75 -21.62 -32.88
C ASN A 203 8.94 -20.42 -32.35
N GLU A 204 7.62 -20.56 -32.20
CA GLU A 204 6.78 -19.49 -31.62
C GLU A 204 7.16 -19.20 -30.18
N ILE A 205 7.45 -20.23 -29.40
CA ILE A 205 7.91 -20.07 -28.01
C ILE A 205 9.26 -19.36 -27.97
N LEU A 206 10.20 -19.75 -28.85
CA LEU A 206 11.54 -19.17 -28.91
C LEU A 206 11.49 -17.69 -29.32
N VAL A 207 10.65 -17.34 -30.28
CA VAL A 207 10.46 -15.95 -30.71
C VAL A 207 9.89 -15.08 -29.60
N ALA A 208 8.92 -15.60 -28.83
CA ALA A 208 8.33 -14.87 -27.70
C ALA A 208 9.30 -14.69 -26.52
N LEU A 209 10.26 -15.61 -26.35
CA LEU A 209 11.31 -15.50 -25.33
C LEU A 209 12.45 -14.53 -25.71
N MET A 210 12.53 -14.12 -26.99
CA MET A 210 13.57 -13.23 -27.51
C MET A 210 13.10 -11.77 -27.68
N GLN A 211 11.82 -11.47 -27.40
CA GLN A 211 11.25 -10.14 -27.39
C GLN A 211 11.13 -9.59 -25.96
#